data_00c24a2a37d0c2268737590351335c26
#
_entry.id   00c24a2a37d0c2268737590351335c26
#
_cell.length_a   1.000
_cell.length_b   1.000
_cell.length_c   1.000
_cell.angle_alpha   90.00
_cell.angle_beta   90.00
_cell.angle_gamma   90.00
#
_symmetry.space_group_name_H-M   'P 1'
#
loop_
_entity.id
_entity.type
_entity.pdbx_description
1 polymer ?
#
loop_
_entity_poly.entity_id
_entity_poly.type
_entity_poly.pdbx_seq_one_letter_code
_entity_poly.pdbx_strand_id
1 'polypeptide(L)'
;MTKKVLLLCGDFTEDYETMVPFQSMSMLGYQVDAVCPDKKAGEMVATAIHDFLGEQTYAESRGHNFALTADFDKVKVKDYEGLFITGGRAPEYIRLNERVLKIVKEFFKAKKPVAAICHGPQVLAAAGVLKGYKATAYPAVGPDITLAGGKYVAVNVDEAVVDRNLVTAPAWPGDTAIVR
;
A
#
# COMPACT_ATOMS: atom_id res chain seq x y z
N MET A 1 6.41 19.74 -15.33
CA MET A 1 5.77 18.41 -15.45
C MET A 1 5.09 18.07 -14.13
N THR A 2 3.88 17.56 -14.14
CA THR A 2 3.17 17.14 -12.92
C THR A 2 3.88 15.94 -12.29
N LYS A 3 4.18 16.03 -11.00
CA LYS A 3 4.77 14.91 -10.26
C LYS A 3 3.76 13.77 -10.13
N LYS A 4 4.23 12.54 -10.30
CA LYS A 4 3.36 11.36 -10.27
C LYS A 4 3.64 10.47 -9.06
N VAL A 5 2.59 9.89 -8.48
CA VAL A 5 2.68 8.84 -7.46
C VAL A 5 1.97 7.60 -8.00
N LEU A 6 2.60 6.44 -7.83
CA LEU A 6 2.00 5.16 -8.14
C LEU A 6 1.22 4.66 -6.94
N LEU A 7 -0.07 4.37 -7.10
CA LEU A 7 -0.89 3.70 -6.10
C LEU A 7 -1.18 2.27 -6.58
N LEU A 8 -0.67 1.30 -5.84
CA LEU A 8 -0.84 -0.12 -6.13
C LEU A 8 -1.97 -0.69 -5.26
N CYS A 9 -3.02 -1.15 -5.90
CA CYS A 9 -4.18 -1.76 -5.26
C CYS A 9 -4.61 -3.04 -5.98
N GLY A 10 -5.64 -3.69 -5.49
CA GLY A 10 -6.25 -4.88 -6.09
C GLY A 10 -7.68 -5.08 -5.61
N ASP A 11 -8.37 -6.11 -6.08
CA ASP A 11 -9.70 -6.43 -5.60
C ASP A 11 -9.69 -6.71 -4.10
N PHE A 12 -10.69 -6.20 -3.39
CA PHE A 12 -10.82 -6.19 -1.93
C PHE A 12 -9.70 -5.44 -1.21
N THR A 13 -9.13 -4.41 -1.85
CA THR A 13 -8.36 -3.39 -1.17
C THR A 13 -9.24 -2.68 -0.13
N GLU A 14 -8.67 -2.25 0.99
CA GLU A 14 -9.44 -1.51 2.00
C GLU A 14 -9.90 -0.16 1.44
N ASP A 15 -11.16 0.21 1.72
CA ASP A 15 -11.86 1.34 1.10
C ASP A 15 -11.18 2.68 1.44
N TYR A 16 -10.99 2.98 2.73
CA TYR A 16 -10.33 4.21 3.17
C TYR A 16 -8.85 4.24 2.78
N GLU A 17 -8.13 3.13 2.94
CA GLU A 17 -6.70 3.02 2.61
C GLU A 17 -6.42 3.17 1.10
N THR A 18 -7.47 3.17 0.29
CA THR A 18 -7.42 3.44 -1.15
C THR A 18 -7.88 4.86 -1.46
N MET A 19 -9.07 5.24 -0.97
CA MET A 19 -9.71 6.53 -1.30
C MET A 19 -9.01 7.71 -0.65
N VAL A 20 -8.65 7.62 0.63
CA VAL A 20 -8.05 8.75 1.36
C VAL A 20 -6.67 9.10 0.81
N PRO A 21 -5.73 8.16 0.65
CA PRO A 21 -4.43 8.47 0.02
C PRO A 21 -4.56 8.96 -1.42
N PHE A 22 -5.44 8.35 -2.23
CA PHE A 22 -5.67 8.78 -3.60
C PHE A 22 -6.11 10.24 -3.68
N GLN A 23 -7.14 10.61 -2.90
CA GLN A 23 -7.69 11.96 -2.90
C GLN A 23 -6.72 12.97 -2.26
N SER A 24 -6.08 12.63 -1.14
CA SER A 24 -5.15 13.50 -0.43
C SER A 24 -3.93 13.84 -1.29
N MET A 25 -3.31 12.86 -1.92
CA MET A 25 -2.18 13.10 -2.82
C MET A 25 -2.61 13.91 -4.05
N SER A 26 -3.81 13.66 -4.60
CA SER A 26 -4.36 14.45 -5.70
C SER A 26 -4.60 15.91 -5.29
N MET A 27 -5.14 16.14 -4.09
CA MET A 27 -5.34 17.48 -3.51
C MET A 27 -4.02 18.23 -3.32
N LEU A 28 -2.92 17.51 -3.03
CA LEU A 28 -1.57 18.07 -2.93
C LEU A 28 -0.91 18.34 -4.30
N GLY A 29 -1.62 18.08 -5.39
CA GLY A 29 -1.17 18.38 -6.75
C GLY A 29 -0.39 17.27 -7.45
N TYR A 30 -0.34 16.06 -6.88
CA TYR A 30 0.21 14.90 -7.57
C TYR A 30 -0.80 14.33 -8.56
N GLN A 31 -0.31 13.82 -9.68
CA GLN A 31 -1.07 12.86 -10.48
C GLN A 31 -0.92 11.48 -9.83
N VAL A 32 -2.03 10.89 -9.39
CA VAL A 32 -2.03 9.54 -8.80
C VAL A 32 -2.44 8.53 -9.86
N ASP A 33 -1.49 7.72 -10.29
CA ASP A 33 -1.73 6.61 -11.21
C ASP A 33 -2.06 5.35 -10.37
N ALA A 34 -3.35 5.06 -10.23
CA ALA A 34 -3.85 3.88 -9.52
C ALA A 34 -3.90 2.69 -10.47
N VAL A 35 -3.24 1.60 -10.08
CA VAL A 35 -3.07 0.41 -10.91
C VAL A 35 -3.36 -0.89 -10.15
N CYS A 36 -3.81 -1.90 -10.88
CA CYS A 36 -3.99 -3.27 -10.40
C CYS A 36 -3.37 -4.23 -11.41
N PRO A 37 -2.63 -5.29 -10.98
CA PRO A 37 -2.21 -6.35 -11.90
C PRO A 37 -3.38 -6.87 -12.75
N ASP A 38 -3.09 -7.15 -14.01
CA ASP A 38 -4.02 -7.70 -14.99
C ASP A 38 -5.23 -6.83 -15.33
N LYS A 39 -5.24 -5.54 -14.90
CA LYS A 39 -6.30 -4.57 -15.20
C LYS A 39 -5.75 -3.30 -15.86
N LYS A 40 -6.64 -2.57 -16.52
CA LYS A 40 -6.36 -1.35 -17.28
C LYS A 40 -7.05 -0.13 -16.69
N ALA A 41 -6.64 1.04 -17.12
CA ALA A 41 -7.32 2.30 -16.82
C ALA A 41 -8.81 2.23 -17.18
N GLY A 42 -9.66 2.72 -16.30
CA GLY A 42 -11.12 2.67 -16.42
C GLY A 42 -11.77 1.39 -15.90
N GLU A 43 -11.03 0.31 -15.71
CA GLU A 43 -11.55 -0.87 -15.02
C GLU A 43 -11.67 -0.62 -13.52
N MET A 44 -12.52 -1.40 -12.85
CA MET A 44 -12.81 -1.24 -11.43
C MET A 44 -12.13 -2.33 -10.61
N VAL A 45 -11.72 -1.97 -9.40
CA VAL A 45 -11.48 -2.91 -8.31
C VAL A 45 -12.58 -2.78 -7.28
N ALA A 46 -12.99 -3.92 -6.71
CA ALA A 46 -13.86 -3.96 -5.56
C ALA A 46 -13.07 -3.49 -4.33
N THR A 47 -13.65 -2.66 -3.47
CA THR A 47 -13.07 -2.38 -2.15
C THR A 47 -13.75 -3.18 -1.06
N ALA A 48 -13.11 -3.29 0.09
CA ALA A 48 -13.64 -3.87 1.32
C ALA A 48 -13.59 -2.84 2.45
N ILE A 49 -14.61 -2.82 3.30
CA ILE A 49 -14.66 -2.01 4.51
C ILE A 49 -14.28 -2.92 5.67
N HIS A 50 -13.27 -2.53 6.43
CA HIS A 50 -12.81 -3.24 7.61
C HIS A 50 -13.09 -2.44 8.87
N ASP A 51 -13.96 -2.98 9.72
CA ASP A 51 -14.33 -2.39 10.99
C ASP A 51 -13.81 -3.20 12.19
N PHE A 52 -13.40 -2.49 13.24
CA PHE A 52 -12.91 -3.07 14.49
C PHE A 52 -14.04 -3.01 15.53
N LEU A 53 -14.87 -4.06 15.57
CA LEU A 53 -16.11 -4.09 16.35
C LEU A 53 -15.95 -4.76 17.73
N GLY A 54 -14.73 -5.19 18.08
CA GLY A 54 -14.40 -5.80 19.37
C GLY A 54 -14.08 -7.29 19.30
N GLU A 55 -14.24 -7.92 18.14
CA GLU A 55 -13.78 -9.28 17.89
C GLU A 55 -12.25 -9.34 17.85
N GLN A 56 -11.71 -10.55 17.83
CA GLN A 56 -10.26 -10.79 17.79
C GLN A 56 -9.58 -10.26 16.52
N THR A 57 -10.34 -10.07 15.45
CA THR A 57 -9.91 -9.51 14.17
C THR A 57 -10.98 -8.55 13.65
N TYR A 58 -10.76 -7.95 12.48
CA TYR A 58 -11.71 -7.04 11.86
C TYR A 58 -12.90 -7.77 11.22
N ALA A 59 -14.05 -7.11 11.20
CA ALA A 59 -15.17 -7.49 10.33
C ALA A 59 -14.91 -6.97 8.91
N GLU A 60 -15.39 -7.68 7.90
CA GLU A 60 -15.28 -7.27 6.49
C GLU A 60 -16.65 -7.16 5.86
N SER A 61 -16.92 -6.04 5.20
CA SER A 61 -18.09 -5.85 4.34
C SER A 61 -17.66 -5.30 2.97
N ARG A 62 -18.53 -5.46 1.96
CA ARG A 62 -18.28 -4.93 0.61
C ARG A 62 -18.31 -3.41 0.63
N GLY A 63 -17.24 -2.77 0.13
CA GLY A 63 -17.15 -1.32 -0.06
C GLY A 63 -17.56 -0.88 -1.47
N HIS A 64 -16.98 0.22 -1.93
CA HIS A 64 -17.24 0.80 -3.24
C HIS A 64 -16.56 0.04 -4.40
N ASN A 65 -16.78 0.51 -5.61
CA ASN A 65 -15.94 0.22 -6.77
C ASN A 65 -15.00 1.41 -6.99
N PHE A 66 -13.70 1.14 -7.02
CA PHE A 66 -12.69 2.15 -7.28
C PHE A 66 -12.18 2.01 -8.71
N ALA A 67 -12.25 3.11 -9.49
CA ALA A 67 -11.79 3.13 -10.88
C ALA A 67 -10.27 3.31 -10.94
N LEU A 68 -9.60 2.42 -11.66
CA LEU A 68 -8.18 2.53 -11.97
C LEU A 68 -7.92 3.69 -12.92
N THR A 69 -6.83 4.41 -12.72
CA THR A 69 -6.49 5.61 -13.52
C THR A 69 -5.36 5.37 -14.50
N ALA A 70 -4.67 4.23 -14.40
CA ALA A 70 -3.56 3.88 -15.29
C ALA A 70 -3.51 2.37 -15.57
N ASP A 71 -2.79 2.00 -16.63
CA ASP A 71 -2.55 0.60 -17.01
C ASP A 71 -1.35 0.04 -16.23
N PHE A 72 -1.53 -1.07 -15.53
CA PHE A 72 -0.44 -1.73 -14.78
C PHE A 72 0.74 -2.07 -15.69
N ASP A 73 0.48 -2.57 -16.90
CA ASP A 73 1.52 -3.00 -17.84
C ASP A 73 2.39 -1.86 -18.38
N LYS A 74 1.92 -0.61 -18.26
CA LYS A 74 2.65 0.57 -18.72
C LYS A 74 3.50 1.23 -17.63
N VAL A 75 3.45 0.76 -16.38
CA VAL A 75 4.21 1.32 -15.27
C VAL A 75 5.70 1.26 -15.52
N LYS A 76 6.37 2.41 -15.38
CA LYS A 76 7.83 2.57 -15.40
C LYS A 76 8.24 3.36 -14.16
N VAL A 77 8.98 2.76 -13.26
CA VAL A 77 9.33 3.34 -11.93
C VAL A 77 9.99 4.71 -12.04
N LYS A 78 10.75 4.97 -13.11
CA LYS A 78 11.40 6.28 -13.35
C LYS A 78 10.42 7.45 -13.47
N ASP A 79 9.18 7.18 -13.85
CA ASP A 79 8.16 8.20 -14.12
C ASP A 79 7.42 8.64 -12.84
N TYR A 80 7.68 7.99 -11.70
CA TYR A 80 7.00 8.23 -10.41
C TYR A 80 7.96 8.76 -9.34
N GLU A 81 7.47 9.65 -8.50
CA GLU A 81 8.20 10.17 -7.33
C GLU A 81 8.13 9.22 -6.13
N GLY A 82 7.04 8.45 -5.98
CA GLY A 82 6.81 7.52 -4.89
C GLY A 82 5.82 6.42 -5.24
N LEU A 83 5.75 5.42 -4.34
CA LEU A 83 4.83 4.29 -4.40
C LEU A 83 3.99 4.26 -3.13
N PHE A 84 2.68 4.11 -3.27
CA PHE A 84 1.75 3.78 -2.18
C PHE A 84 1.15 2.40 -2.41
N ILE A 85 1.21 1.52 -1.41
CA ILE A 85 0.64 0.17 -1.43
C ILE A 85 -0.50 0.14 -0.41
N THR A 86 -1.70 -0.10 -0.89
CA THR A 86 -2.92 -0.17 -0.07
C THR A 86 -2.99 -1.48 0.72
N GLY A 87 -3.91 -1.55 1.67
CA GLY A 87 -4.16 -2.75 2.45
C GLY A 87 -5.39 -3.53 2.00
N GLY A 88 -6.19 -3.99 2.97
CA GLY A 88 -7.25 -4.95 2.73
C GLY A 88 -6.70 -6.34 2.40
N ARG A 89 -7.48 -7.17 1.69
CA ARG A 89 -7.04 -8.51 1.23
C ARG A 89 -6.19 -8.46 -0.05
N ALA A 90 -6.22 -7.38 -0.80
CA ALA A 90 -5.49 -7.25 -2.05
C ALA A 90 -3.99 -7.62 -1.95
N PRO A 91 -3.25 -7.19 -0.93
CA PRO A 91 -1.84 -7.55 -0.75
C PRO A 91 -1.56 -9.05 -0.69
N GLU A 92 -2.46 -9.84 -0.12
CA GLU A 92 -2.30 -11.30 -0.03
C GLU A 92 -2.19 -11.94 -1.42
N TYR A 93 -2.84 -11.36 -2.41
CA TYR A 93 -2.90 -11.88 -3.77
C TYR A 93 -1.89 -11.21 -4.69
N ILE A 94 -1.83 -9.87 -4.71
CA ILE A 94 -0.94 -9.14 -5.64
C ILE A 94 0.54 -9.41 -5.37
N ARG A 95 0.92 -9.80 -4.14
CA ARG A 95 2.29 -10.22 -3.80
C ARG A 95 2.75 -11.49 -4.54
N LEU A 96 1.86 -12.21 -5.20
CA LEU A 96 2.20 -13.38 -6.04
C LEU A 96 2.65 -12.96 -7.45
N ASN A 97 2.39 -11.71 -7.85
CA ASN A 97 2.73 -11.21 -9.18
C ASN A 97 4.20 -10.74 -9.22
N GLU A 98 5.03 -11.41 -10.00
CA GLU A 98 6.47 -11.11 -10.10
C GLU A 98 6.77 -9.68 -10.56
N ARG A 99 5.92 -9.09 -11.43
CA ARG A 99 6.09 -7.71 -11.87
C ARG A 99 5.82 -6.72 -10.74
N VAL A 100 4.86 -6.98 -9.85
CA VAL A 100 4.66 -6.20 -8.63
C VAL A 100 5.92 -6.21 -7.79
N LEU A 101 6.47 -7.38 -7.51
CA LEU A 101 7.69 -7.52 -6.71
C LEU A 101 8.89 -6.82 -7.36
N LYS A 102 8.99 -6.86 -8.68
CA LYS A 102 10.03 -6.15 -9.43
C LYS A 102 9.88 -4.63 -9.30
N ILE A 103 8.67 -4.09 -9.47
CA ILE A 103 8.37 -2.66 -9.29
C ILE A 103 8.79 -2.21 -7.88
N VAL A 104 8.38 -2.92 -6.84
CA VAL A 104 8.75 -2.61 -5.45
C VAL A 104 10.27 -2.58 -5.27
N LYS A 105 10.99 -3.61 -5.75
CA LYS A 105 12.46 -3.66 -5.68
C LYS A 105 13.11 -2.46 -6.39
N GLU A 106 12.57 -2.04 -7.54
CA GLU A 106 13.09 -0.89 -8.28
C GLU A 106 12.91 0.42 -7.51
N PHE A 107 11.77 0.65 -6.82
CA PHE A 107 11.57 1.81 -5.94
C PHE A 107 12.58 1.85 -4.81
N PHE A 108 12.81 0.73 -4.13
CA PHE A 108 13.81 0.62 -3.06
C PHE A 108 15.23 0.85 -3.58
N LYS A 109 15.59 0.26 -4.71
CA LYS A 109 16.91 0.46 -5.37
C LYS A 109 17.12 1.93 -5.73
N ALA A 110 16.08 2.60 -6.21
CA ALA A 110 16.13 4.02 -6.56
C ALA A 110 16.04 4.96 -5.34
N LYS A 111 15.87 4.41 -4.13
CA LYS A 111 15.66 5.16 -2.87
C LYS A 111 14.49 6.14 -2.94
N LYS A 112 13.49 5.85 -3.76
CA LYS A 112 12.26 6.64 -3.84
C LYS A 112 11.37 6.33 -2.65
N PRO A 113 10.55 7.30 -2.18
CA PRO A 113 9.58 7.08 -1.11
C PRO A 113 8.65 5.90 -1.42
N VAL A 114 8.45 5.05 -0.43
CA VAL A 114 7.48 3.95 -0.46
C VAL A 114 6.63 4.00 0.79
N ALA A 115 5.32 4.02 0.62
CA ALA A 115 4.35 3.89 1.70
C ALA A 115 3.60 2.57 1.58
N ALA A 116 3.31 1.92 2.71
CA ALA A 116 2.48 0.71 2.75
C ALA A 116 1.67 0.67 4.04
N ILE A 117 0.38 0.40 3.93
CA ILE A 117 -0.55 0.41 5.05
C ILE A 117 -1.19 -0.95 5.28
N CYS A 118 -1.53 -1.27 6.51
CA CYS A 118 -2.31 -2.44 6.93
C CYS A 118 -1.65 -3.76 6.49
N HIS A 119 -2.20 -4.45 5.48
CA HIS A 119 -1.62 -5.64 4.88
C HIS A 119 -0.61 -5.33 3.74
N GLY A 120 -0.52 -4.08 3.29
CA GLY A 120 0.43 -3.65 2.25
C GLY A 120 1.88 -4.10 2.48
N PRO A 121 2.41 -4.08 3.72
CA PRO A 121 3.76 -4.58 4.01
C PRO A 121 4.01 -6.05 3.66
N GLN A 122 2.98 -6.89 3.45
CA GLN A 122 3.14 -8.24 2.92
C GLN A 122 3.77 -8.26 1.52
N VAL A 123 3.46 -7.25 0.69
CA VAL A 123 4.09 -7.09 -0.63
C VAL A 123 5.56 -6.75 -0.49
N LEU A 124 5.92 -5.92 0.49
CA LEU A 124 7.31 -5.57 0.80
C LEU A 124 8.10 -6.79 1.30
N ALA A 125 7.47 -7.59 2.19
CA ALA A 125 8.04 -8.83 2.70
C ALA A 125 8.32 -9.82 1.56
N ALA A 126 7.35 -10.06 0.68
CA ALA A 126 7.49 -10.92 -0.49
C ALA A 126 8.56 -10.40 -1.48
N ALA A 127 8.69 -9.09 -1.63
CA ALA A 127 9.75 -8.48 -2.44
C ALA A 127 11.13 -8.59 -1.81
N GLY A 128 11.26 -9.00 -0.53
CA GLY A 128 12.55 -9.16 0.17
C GLY A 128 13.25 -7.82 0.45
N VAL A 129 12.53 -6.72 0.56
CA VAL A 129 13.12 -5.37 0.72
C VAL A 129 13.14 -4.87 2.16
N LEU A 130 12.56 -5.62 3.12
CA LEU A 130 12.42 -5.18 4.52
C LEU A 130 13.67 -5.42 5.38
N LYS A 131 14.67 -6.13 4.90
CA LYS A 131 15.87 -6.44 5.70
C LYS A 131 16.52 -5.19 6.28
N GLY A 132 16.54 -5.11 7.62
CA GLY A 132 17.13 -4.00 8.38
C GLY A 132 16.29 -2.71 8.37
N TYR A 133 15.04 -2.74 7.89
CA TYR A 133 14.08 -1.65 8.05
C TYR A 133 13.24 -1.83 9.30
N LYS A 134 12.88 -0.71 9.93
CA LYS A 134 11.77 -0.63 10.89
C LYS A 134 10.47 -0.42 10.11
N ALA A 135 9.44 -1.18 10.45
CA ALA A 135 8.13 -1.04 9.82
C ALA A 135 7.02 -1.45 10.79
N THR A 136 5.85 -0.90 10.59
CA THR A 136 4.61 -1.35 11.22
C THR A 136 3.65 -1.88 10.16
N ALA A 137 2.58 -2.53 10.60
CA ALA A 137 1.52 -3.09 9.77
C ALA A 137 0.32 -3.42 10.66
N TYR A 138 -0.77 -3.89 10.06
CA TYR A 138 -1.80 -4.60 10.83
C TYR A 138 -1.12 -5.68 11.70
N PRO A 139 -1.48 -5.81 12.98
CA PRO A 139 -0.69 -6.64 13.93
C PRO A 139 -0.42 -8.06 13.45
N ALA A 140 -1.39 -8.69 12.78
CA ALA A 140 -1.24 -10.05 12.25
C ALA A 140 -0.20 -10.17 11.12
N VAL A 141 0.22 -9.06 10.51
CA VAL A 141 1.29 -8.98 9.48
C VAL A 141 2.68 -8.75 10.10
N GLY A 142 2.74 -8.47 11.41
CA GLY A 142 4.01 -8.31 12.13
C GLY A 142 5.00 -9.47 11.93
N PRO A 143 4.54 -10.75 11.99
CA PRO A 143 5.38 -11.91 11.69
C PRO A 143 5.98 -11.88 10.27
N ASP A 144 5.23 -11.45 9.23
CA ASP A 144 5.76 -11.34 7.86
C ASP A 144 6.94 -10.37 7.80
N ILE A 145 6.84 -9.21 8.47
CA ILE A 145 7.91 -8.21 8.55
C ILE A 145 9.16 -8.83 9.20
N THR A 146 8.98 -9.53 10.32
CA THR A 146 10.08 -10.12 11.08
C THR A 146 10.77 -11.23 10.30
N LEU A 147 10.00 -12.12 9.69
CA LEU A 147 10.52 -13.22 8.86
C LEU A 147 11.27 -12.69 7.61
N ALA A 148 10.85 -11.55 7.07
CA ALA A 148 11.54 -10.87 5.97
C ALA A 148 12.81 -10.11 6.42
N GLY A 149 13.21 -10.21 7.69
CA GLY A 149 14.41 -9.58 8.24
C GLY A 149 14.24 -8.11 8.63
N GLY A 150 13.00 -7.61 8.67
CA GLY A 150 12.64 -6.30 9.19
C GLY A 150 12.46 -6.30 10.70
N LYS A 151 12.37 -5.12 11.29
CA LYS A 151 12.01 -4.92 12.69
C LYS A 151 10.56 -4.43 12.76
N TYR A 152 9.64 -5.29 13.18
CA TYR A 152 8.27 -4.87 13.45
C TYR A 152 8.23 -3.91 14.66
N VAL A 153 7.53 -2.80 14.51
CA VAL A 153 7.33 -1.78 15.55
C VAL A 153 5.83 -1.64 15.78
N ALA A 154 5.35 -2.06 16.94
CA ALA A 154 3.98 -1.82 17.36
C ALA A 154 3.81 -0.34 17.69
N VAL A 155 2.79 0.28 17.15
CA VAL A 155 2.39 1.67 17.38
C VAL A 155 0.87 1.74 17.54
N ASN A 156 0.35 2.89 17.94
CA ASN A 156 -1.10 3.11 17.95
C ASN A 156 -1.67 3.03 16.51
N VAL A 157 -2.94 2.71 16.40
CA VAL A 157 -3.60 2.47 15.11
C VAL A 157 -3.60 3.68 14.18
N ASP A 158 -3.52 4.90 14.73
CA ASP A 158 -3.50 6.19 14.04
C ASP A 158 -2.07 6.76 13.82
N GLU A 159 -1.04 5.99 14.13
CA GLU A 159 0.36 6.39 13.97
C GLU A 159 1.01 5.75 12.73
N ALA A 160 2.16 6.30 12.34
CA ALA A 160 2.99 5.75 11.27
C ALA A 160 4.44 5.60 11.72
N VAL A 161 5.14 4.64 11.13
CA VAL A 161 6.58 4.43 11.32
C VAL A 161 7.31 4.87 10.06
N VAL A 162 8.27 5.76 10.21
CA VAL A 162 9.16 6.23 9.14
C VAL A 162 10.56 5.66 9.36
N ASP A 163 11.11 5.00 8.37
CA ASP A 163 12.51 4.58 8.36
C ASP A 163 13.11 4.77 6.96
N ARG A 164 14.01 5.74 6.85
CA ARG A 164 14.66 6.10 5.57
C ARG A 164 13.61 6.52 4.52
N ASN A 165 13.47 5.75 3.44
CA ASN A 165 12.50 6.00 2.38
C ASN A 165 11.20 5.20 2.53
N LEU A 166 11.00 4.50 3.64
CA LEU A 166 9.81 3.70 3.91
C LEU A 166 8.93 4.35 4.98
N VAL A 167 7.63 4.44 4.71
CA VAL A 167 6.59 4.84 5.66
C VAL A 167 5.56 3.72 5.75
N THR A 168 5.18 3.34 6.96
CA THR A 168 4.16 2.29 7.16
C THR A 168 3.19 2.68 8.26
N ALA A 169 1.92 2.25 8.15
CA ALA A 169 0.90 2.45 9.17
C ALA A 169 0.07 1.17 9.39
N PRO A 170 -0.54 1.00 10.60
CA PRO A 170 -1.23 -0.26 10.94
C PRO A 170 -2.54 -0.49 10.21
N ALA A 171 -3.36 0.56 10.02
CA ALA A 171 -4.70 0.46 9.44
C ALA A 171 -5.21 1.85 9.04
N TRP A 172 -6.40 1.93 8.45
CA TRP A 172 -7.02 3.15 7.93
C TRP A 172 -7.07 4.34 8.92
N PRO A 173 -7.15 4.19 10.27
CA PRO A 173 -7.02 5.36 11.15
C PRO A 173 -5.66 6.07 11.02
N GLY A 174 -4.64 5.37 10.53
CA GLY A 174 -3.31 5.91 10.25
C GLY A 174 -3.17 6.61 8.88
N ASP A 175 -4.22 6.71 8.07
CA ASP A 175 -4.15 7.32 6.72
C ASP A 175 -3.59 8.75 6.75
N THR A 176 -3.99 9.55 7.73
CA THR A 176 -3.48 10.93 7.86
C THR A 176 -2.00 10.98 8.27
N ALA A 177 -1.54 10.02 9.04
CA ALA A 177 -0.15 9.93 9.47
C ALA A 177 0.77 9.44 8.34
N ILE A 178 0.31 8.48 7.54
CA ILE A 178 1.13 7.90 6.45
C ILE A 178 1.23 8.82 5.23
N VAL A 179 0.22 9.67 4.98
CA VAL A 179 0.22 10.61 3.84
C VAL A 179 1.00 11.90 4.16
N ARG A 180 1.15 12.27 5.44
CA ARG A 180 1.93 13.45 5.89
C ARG A 180 3.42 13.30 5.59
#